data_2627b371d5b4177db9506c0d4892adfd
#
_entry.id   2627b371d5b4177db9506c0d4892adfd
#
_cell.length_a   1.000
_cell.length_b   1.000
_cell.length_c   1.000
_cell.angle_alpha   90.00
_cell.angle_beta   90.00
_cell.angle_gamma   90.00
#
_symmetry.space_group_name_H-M   'P 1'
#
loop_
_entity.id
_entity.type
_entity.pdbx_description
1 polymer ?
#
loop_
_entity_poly.entity_id
_entity_poly.type
_entity_poly.pdbx_seq_one_letter_code
_entity_poly.pdbx_strand_id
1 'polypeptide(L)'
;MPVVVLFVAALLVTPPALGVLGTFLADVPYVGLTTAYVPPYLPWLTVASMAGGVLALVHWRLRRSRIAAVLTVVAALTVAGASVIDARMIAAVEHAGADISLLDTFGIATPRQVAPNDEATYTTFEGQPLQLSIYRPAGSGSRAPVLVYVHGGGWVSGDRGAHSTDMRWFAEQGWLVVSIDYALSSADRHLWDVTQDQIGCALGWVVDNA
;
A
#
# COMPACT_ATOMS: atom_id res chain seq x y z
N MET A 1 -18.71 3.57 32.81
CA MET A 1 -17.87 2.45 32.31
C MET A 1 -18.51 1.56 31.22
N PRO A 2 -19.78 1.04 31.32
CA PRO A 2 -20.31 0.14 30.29
C PRO A 2 -20.48 0.76 28.89
N VAL A 3 -20.80 2.04 28.81
CA VAL A 3 -20.96 2.78 27.54
C VAL A 3 -19.60 2.94 26.85
N VAL A 4 -18.55 3.20 27.60
CA VAL A 4 -17.17 3.34 27.08
C VAL A 4 -16.70 2.06 26.40
N VAL A 5 -16.96 0.90 27.03
CA VAL A 5 -16.58 -0.40 26.45
C VAL A 5 -17.31 -0.64 25.11
N LEU A 6 -18.60 -0.34 25.04
CA LEU A 6 -19.36 -0.46 23.79
C LEU A 6 -18.86 0.52 22.71
N PHE A 7 -18.53 1.74 23.10
CA PHE A 7 -17.99 2.74 22.17
C PHE A 7 -16.65 2.28 21.60
N VAL A 8 -15.73 1.81 22.46
CA VAL A 8 -14.43 1.27 22.02
C VAL A 8 -14.63 0.03 21.12
N ALA A 9 -15.51 -0.89 21.50
CA ALA A 9 -15.80 -2.05 20.66
C ALA A 9 -16.36 -1.64 19.29
N ALA A 10 -17.26 -0.67 19.23
CA ALA A 10 -17.80 -0.15 17.97
C ALA A 10 -16.72 0.50 17.11
N LEU A 11 -15.83 1.29 17.72
CA LEU A 11 -14.71 1.93 17.02
C LEU A 11 -13.73 0.91 16.42
N LEU A 12 -13.49 -0.19 17.11
CA LEU A 12 -12.60 -1.26 16.66
C LEU A 12 -13.23 -2.19 15.61
N VAL A 13 -14.55 -2.27 15.56
CA VAL A 13 -15.26 -3.20 14.65
C VAL A 13 -15.77 -2.50 13.40
N THR A 14 -16.32 -1.27 13.52
CA THR A 14 -17.06 -0.64 12.41
C THR A 14 -16.14 -0.27 11.21
N PRO A 15 -14.99 0.40 11.38
CA PRO A 15 -14.13 0.75 10.25
C PRO A 15 -13.59 -0.50 9.51
N PRO A 16 -13.08 -1.54 10.20
CA PRO A 16 -12.70 -2.79 9.55
C PRO A 16 -13.86 -3.45 8.80
N ALA A 17 -15.06 -3.48 9.39
CA ALA A 17 -16.24 -4.06 8.75
C ALA A 17 -16.60 -3.35 7.44
N LEU A 18 -16.56 -2.02 7.43
CA LEU A 18 -16.78 -1.23 6.22
C LEU A 18 -15.70 -1.50 5.16
N GLY A 19 -14.44 -1.59 5.56
CA GLY A 19 -13.34 -1.91 4.66
C GLY A 19 -13.52 -3.28 4.01
N VAL A 20 -13.70 -4.32 4.82
CA VAL A 20 -13.91 -5.69 4.33
C VAL A 20 -15.17 -5.78 3.45
N LEU A 21 -16.28 -5.15 3.86
CA LEU A 21 -17.50 -5.10 3.06
C LEU A 21 -17.26 -4.44 1.69
N GLY A 22 -16.51 -3.33 1.65
CA GLY A 22 -16.18 -2.62 0.42
C GLY A 22 -15.41 -3.49 -0.57
N THR A 23 -14.55 -4.37 -0.09
CA THR A 23 -13.81 -5.31 -0.96
C THR A 23 -14.75 -6.29 -1.69
N PHE A 24 -15.86 -6.67 -1.07
CA PHE A 24 -16.87 -7.53 -1.70
C PHE A 24 -17.92 -6.76 -2.50
N LEU A 25 -18.01 -5.45 -2.29
CA LEU A 25 -18.97 -4.55 -2.94
C LEU A 25 -18.24 -3.41 -3.68
N ALA A 26 -17.18 -3.74 -4.42
CA ALA A 26 -16.31 -2.78 -5.07
C ALA A 26 -17.04 -1.85 -6.06
N ASP A 27 -18.09 -2.33 -6.70
CA ASP A 27 -18.90 -1.58 -7.67
C ASP A 27 -19.91 -0.61 -7.02
N VAL A 28 -20.08 -0.68 -5.69
CA VAL A 28 -21.01 0.22 -4.98
C VAL A 28 -20.32 1.56 -4.68
N PRO A 29 -20.84 2.69 -5.20
CA PRO A 29 -20.26 4.01 -4.96
C PRO A 29 -20.04 4.28 -3.46
N TYR A 30 -18.93 4.91 -3.13
CA TYR A 30 -18.43 5.22 -1.78
C TYR A 30 -18.05 3.99 -0.94
N VAL A 31 -18.79 2.87 -1.01
CA VAL A 31 -18.47 1.63 -0.29
C VAL A 31 -17.22 0.99 -0.90
N GLY A 32 -17.17 0.88 -2.22
CA GLY A 32 -16.02 0.35 -2.95
C GLY A 32 -14.73 1.16 -2.76
N LEU A 33 -14.81 2.46 -2.48
CA LEU A 33 -13.63 3.28 -2.19
C LEU A 33 -12.83 2.80 -0.98
N THR A 34 -13.48 2.14 -0.02
CA THR A 34 -12.80 1.59 1.16
C THR A 34 -11.83 0.47 0.80
N THR A 35 -12.01 -0.19 -0.35
CA THR A 35 -11.14 -1.26 -0.87
C THR A 35 -9.68 -0.80 -1.02
N ALA A 36 -9.45 0.46 -1.38
CA ALA A 36 -8.10 0.98 -1.57
C ALA A 36 -7.24 0.95 -0.29
N TYR A 37 -7.88 0.99 0.88
CA TYR A 37 -7.20 1.03 2.18
C TYR A 37 -7.09 -0.33 2.86
N VAL A 38 -7.80 -1.35 2.37
CA VAL A 38 -7.86 -2.66 3.03
C VAL A 38 -6.57 -3.46 2.87
N PRO A 39 -5.99 -3.66 1.66
CA PRO A 39 -4.86 -4.57 1.49
C PRO A 39 -3.67 -4.25 2.41
N PRO A 40 -3.16 -2.99 2.47
CA PRO A 40 -1.98 -2.69 3.27
C PRO A 40 -2.21 -2.77 4.79
N TYR A 41 -3.47 -2.70 5.24
CA TYR A 41 -3.81 -2.69 6.66
C TYR A 41 -4.62 -3.91 7.12
N LEU A 42 -4.86 -4.87 6.23
CA LEU A 42 -5.74 -6.01 6.49
C LEU A 42 -5.40 -6.79 7.77
N PRO A 43 -4.14 -7.13 8.09
CA PRO A 43 -3.80 -7.82 9.33
C PRO A 43 -4.17 -6.99 10.58
N TRP A 44 -3.90 -5.70 10.56
CA TRP A 44 -4.24 -4.80 11.66
C TRP A 44 -5.74 -4.59 11.83
N LEU A 45 -6.48 -4.51 10.72
CA LEU A 45 -7.95 -4.44 10.72
C LEU A 45 -8.55 -5.73 11.30
N THR A 46 -7.95 -6.88 10.99
CA THR A 46 -8.35 -8.18 11.55
C THR A 46 -8.12 -8.23 13.05
N VAL A 47 -6.94 -7.83 13.53
CA VAL A 47 -6.62 -7.75 14.97
C VAL A 47 -7.56 -6.78 15.70
N ALA A 48 -7.80 -5.61 15.13
CA ALA A 48 -8.74 -4.63 15.70
C ALA A 48 -10.17 -5.22 15.82
N SER A 49 -10.67 -5.89 14.76
CA SER A 49 -11.97 -6.54 14.80
C SER A 49 -12.04 -7.65 15.82
N MET A 50 -10.99 -8.46 15.96
CA MET A 50 -10.92 -9.51 16.98
C MET A 50 -11.00 -8.91 18.40
N ALA A 51 -10.18 -7.88 18.68
CA ALA A 51 -10.17 -7.20 19.97
C ALA A 51 -11.53 -6.57 20.29
N GLY A 52 -12.12 -5.85 19.34
CA GLY A 52 -13.44 -5.25 19.47
C GLY A 52 -14.54 -6.29 19.67
N GLY A 53 -14.46 -7.42 18.93
CA GLY A 53 -15.37 -8.54 19.06
C GLY A 53 -15.31 -9.21 20.43
N VAL A 54 -14.11 -9.41 20.98
CA VAL A 54 -13.92 -9.94 22.34
C VAL A 54 -14.53 -8.99 23.38
N LEU A 55 -14.26 -7.69 23.28
CA LEU A 55 -14.85 -6.69 24.18
C LEU A 55 -16.38 -6.70 24.11
N ALA A 56 -16.95 -6.77 22.91
CA ALA A 56 -18.38 -6.85 22.69
C ALA A 56 -18.97 -8.15 23.25
N LEU A 57 -18.31 -9.29 23.03
CA LEU A 57 -18.73 -10.60 23.53
C LEU A 57 -18.76 -10.63 25.06
N VAL A 58 -17.70 -10.16 25.73
CA VAL A 58 -17.64 -10.07 27.19
C VAL A 58 -18.75 -9.15 27.70
N HIS A 59 -18.93 -7.98 27.09
CA HIS A 59 -19.99 -7.07 27.48
C HIS A 59 -21.39 -7.71 27.30
N TRP A 60 -21.62 -8.40 26.19
CA TRP A 60 -22.87 -9.12 25.95
C TRP A 60 -23.11 -10.20 27.00
N ARG A 61 -22.12 -11.01 27.32
CA ARG A 61 -22.23 -12.05 28.36
C ARG A 61 -22.60 -11.48 29.72
N LEU A 62 -22.00 -10.35 30.10
CA LEU A 62 -22.18 -9.71 31.40
C LEU A 62 -23.48 -8.90 31.51
N ARG A 63 -23.87 -8.21 30.40
CA ARG A 63 -24.94 -7.21 30.43
C ARG A 63 -26.16 -7.55 29.55
N ARG A 64 -26.08 -8.62 28.78
CA ARG A 64 -27.15 -9.07 27.86
C ARG A 64 -27.55 -7.96 26.84
N SER A 65 -26.63 -7.08 26.48
CA SER A 65 -26.86 -5.98 25.55
C SER A 65 -27.04 -6.47 24.11
N ARG A 66 -28.16 -6.11 23.46
CA ARG A 66 -28.41 -6.45 22.04
C ARG A 66 -27.37 -5.80 21.12
N ILE A 67 -26.93 -4.58 21.42
CA ILE A 67 -25.90 -3.87 20.64
C ILE A 67 -24.58 -4.65 20.69
N ALA A 68 -24.18 -5.12 21.88
CA ALA A 68 -22.98 -5.91 22.02
C ALA A 68 -23.07 -7.25 21.25
N ALA A 69 -24.23 -7.90 21.27
CA ALA A 69 -24.44 -9.12 20.47
C ALA A 69 -24.28 -8.84 18.97
N VAL A 70 -24.86 -7.76 18.45
CA VAL A 70 -24.72 -7.36 17.04
C VAL A 70 -23.25 -7.05 16.71
N LEU A 71 -22.56 -6.28 17.53
CA LEU A 71 -21.13 -5.99 17.33
C LEU A 71 -20.28 -7.26 17.32
N THR A 72 -20.59 -8.24 18.18
CA THR A 72 -19.89 -9.54 18.20
C THR A 72 -20.08 -10.30 16.88
N VAL A 73 -21.31 -10.34 16.36
CA VAL A 73 -21.59 -10.97 15.07
C VAL A 73 -20.91 -10.24 13.92
N VAL A 74 -20.98 -8.91 13.89
CA VAL A 74 -20.31 -8.10 12.86
C VAL A 74 -18.81 -8.34 12.91
N ALA A 75 -18.19 -8.35 14.09
CA ALA A 75 -16.76 -8.64 14.23
C ALA A 75 -16.40 -10.04 13.69
N ALA A 76 -17.19 -11.06 14.01
CA ALA A 76 -16.94 -12.42 13.51
C ALA A 76 -17.05 -12.51 11.99
N LEU A 77 -18.05 -11.85 11.39
CA LEU A 77 -18.19 -11.78 9.92
C LEU A 77 -17.04 -11.01 9.28
N THR A 78 -16.60 -9.92 9.91
CA THR A 78 -15.45 -9.14 9.44
C THR A 78 -14.17 -9.96 9.45
N VAL A 79 -13.88 -10.67 10.54
CA VAL A 79 -12.71 -11.56 10.63
C VAL A 79 -12.78 -12.67 9.58
N ALA A 80 -13.95 -13.29 9.39
CA ALA A 80 -14.13 -14.31 8.36
C ALA A 80 -13.91 -13.75 6.95
N GLY A 81 -14.47 -12.57 6.64
CA GLY A 81 -14.27 -11.89 5.37
C GLY A 81 -12.80 -11.51 5.13
N ALA A 82 -12.13 -10.95 6.13
CA ALA A 82 -10.70 -10.65 6.08
C ALA A 82 -9.87 -11.91 5.81
N SER A 83 -10.15 -13.02 6.49
CA SER A 83 -9.45 -14.30 6.26
C SER A 83 -9.62 -14.81 4.82
N VAL A 84 -10.78 -14.59 4.22
CA VAL A 84 -11.02 -14.96 2.80
C VAL A 84 -10.18 -14.07 1.87
N ILE A 85 -10.06 -12.77 2.18
CA ILE A 85 -9.24 -11.84 1.40
C ILE A 85 -7.76 -12.26 1.51
N ASP A 86 -7.25 -12.48 2.73
CA ASP A 86 -5.88 -12.93 2.98
C ASP A 86 -5.57 -14.22 2.23
N ALA A 87 -6.43 -15.22 2.34
CA ALA A 87 -6.23 -16.50 1.65
C ALA A 87 -6.16 -16.34 0.12
N ARG A 88 -6.98 -15.46 -0.46
CA ARG A 88 -6.93 -15.16 -1.90
C ARG A 88 -5.67 -14.42 -2.30
N MET A 89 -5.21 -13.47 -1.48
CA MET A 89 -3.98 -12.73 -1.73
C MET A 89 -2.77 -13.64 -1.66
N ILE A 90 -2.67 -14.47 -0.62
CA ILE A 90 -1.58 -15.45 -0.46
C ILE A 90 -1.56 -16.41 -1.66
N ALA A 91 -2.70 -17.00 -2.00
CA ALA A 91 -2.79 -17.91 -3.14
C ALA A 91 -2.39 -17.24 -4.47
N ALA A 92 -2.72 -15.96 -4.67
CA ALA A 92 -2.33 -15.22 -5.86
C ALA A 92 -0.80 -14.99 -5.91
N VAL A 93 -0.17 -14.67 -4.77
CA VAL A 93 1.28 -14.47 -4.64
C VAL A 93 2.03 -15.79 -4.88
N GLU A 94 1.60 -16.87 -4.24
CA GLU A 94 2.18 -18.22 -4.42
C GLU A 94 2.05 -18.69 -5.88
N HIS A 95 0.90 -18.43 -6.50
CA HIS A 95 0.69 -18.76 -7.92
C HIS A 95 1.59 -17.95 -8.87
N ALA A 96 1.98 -16.75 -8.46
CA ALA A 96 2.96 -15.93 -9.16
C ALA A 96 4.42 -16.36 -8.89
N GLY A 97 4.64 -17.40 -8.07
CA GLY A 97 5.97 -17.94 -7.77
C GLY A 97 6.73 -17.17 -6.68
N ALA A 98 6.06 -16.39 -5.86
CA ALA A 98 6.67 -15.70 -4.74
C ALA A 98 6.15 -16.25 -3.40
N ASP A 99 7.02 -16.28 -2.39
CA ASP A 99 6.68 -16.65 -1.02
C ASP A 99 6.32 -15.40 -0.21
N ILE A 100 5.28 -15.49 0.59
CA ILE A 100 4.88 -14.44 1.53
C ILE A 100 4.72 -15.01 2.94
N SER A 101 5.37 -14.37 3.90
CA SER A 101 5.17 -14.67 5.32
C SER A 101 4.00 -13.85 5.89
N LEU A 102 3.13 -14.47 6.69
CA LEU A 102 2.08 -13.74 7.41
C LEU A 102 2.63 -12.62 8.30
N LEU A 103 3.87 -12.76 8.81
CA LEU A 103 4.50 -11.72 9.62
C LEU A 103 4.89 -10.50 8.78
N ASP A 104 5.28 -10.71 7.54
CA ASP A 104 5.65 -9.63 6.62
C ASP A 104 4.44 -8.76 6.28
N THR A 105 3.24 -9.35 6.27
CA THR A 105 1.99 -8.62 5.99
C THR A 105 1.64 -7.58 7.06
N PHE A 106 2.17 -7.70 8.28
CA PHE A 106 1.99 -6.69 9.32
C PHE A 106 2.82 -5.42 9.11
N GLY A 107 3.74 -5.40 8.14
CA GLY A 107 4.59 -4.25 7.87
C GLY A 107 5.47 -3.84 9.06
N ILE A 108 5.75 -4.77 9.98
CA ILE A 108 6.57 -4.52 11.18
C ILE A 108 8.04 -4.38 10.79
N ALA A 109 8.45 -5.00 9.70
CA ALA A 109 9.76 -4.78 9.12
C ALA A 109 9.77 -3.38 8.50
N THR A 110 10.56 -2.48 9.06
CA THR A 110 10.84 -1.18 8.42
C THR A 110 11.42 -1.49 7.04
N PRO A 111 10.83 -1.00 5.94
CA PRO A 111 11.39 -1.20 4.61
C PRO A 111 12.83 -0.68 4.64
N ARG A 112 13.79 -1.58 4.52
CA ARG A 112 15.20 -1.19 4.45
C ARG A 112 15.38 -0.52 3.09
N GLN A 113 15.66 0.78 3.08
CA GLN A 113 16.01 1.44 1.83
C GLN A 113 17.24 0.77 1.23
N VAL A 114 17.13 0.39 -0.03
CA VAL A 114 18.21 -0.24 -0.79
C VAL A 114 18.78 0.81 -1.73
N ALA A 115 20.09 1.03 -1.65
CA ALA A 115 20.77 1.99 -2.53
C ALA A 115 20.64 1.57 -4.01
N PRO A 116 20.40 2.52 -4.93
CA PRO A 116 20.47 2.26 -6.37
C PRO A 116 21.91 1.92 -6.79
N ASN A 117 22.07 1.42 -8.00
CA ASN A 117 23.40 1.22 -8.61
C ASN A 117 23.98 2.56 -9.06
N ASP A 118 23.16 3.41 -9.65
CA ASP A 118 23.53 4.72 -10.15
C ASP A 118 22.41 5.74 -9.92
N GLU A 119 22.75 7.01 -9.97
CA GLU A 119 21.80 8.13 -9.97
C GLU A 119 22.18 9.10 -11.10
N ALA A 120 21.17 9.75 -11.69
CA ALA A 120 21.40 10.76 -12.72
C ALA A 120 20.37 11.88 -12.62
N THR A 121 20.74 13.08 -13.10
CA THR A 121 19.81 14.18 -13.30
C THR A 121 19.28 14.09 -14.73
N TYR A 122 17.98 13.99 -14.90
CA TYR A 122 17.36 13.90 -16.22
C TYR A 122 16.85 15.26 -16.72
N THR A 123 16.53 16.17 -15.81
CA THR A 123 16.16 17.56 -16.13
C THR A 123 16.31 18.45 -14.91
N THR A 124 16.07 19.76 -15.10
CA THR A 124 16.05 20.75 -14.01
C THR A 124 14.73 21.51 -14.06
N PHE A 125 14.08 21.66 -12.94
CA PHE A 125 12.85 22.44 -12.79
C PHE A 125 13.09 23.56 -11.77
N GLU A 126 12.93 24.81 -12.19
CA GLU A 126 13.15 26.02 -11.38
C GLU A 126 14.51 26.04 -10.63
N GLY A 127 15.55 25.61 -11.31
CA GLY A 127 16.90 25.54 -10.74
C GLY A 127 17.15 24.33 -9.83
N GLN A 128 16.17 23.49 -9.58
CA GLN A 128 16.32 22.26 -8.82
C GLN A 128 16.48 21.06 -9.76
N PRO A 129 17.52 20.24 -9.58
CA PRO A 129 17.69 19.04 -10.39
C PRO A 129 16.60 18.01 -10.06
N LEU A 130 15.96 17.48 -11.09
CA LEU A 130 15.10 16.29 -10.97
C LEU A 130 15.94 15.08 -11.32
N GLN A 131 16.00 14.14 -10.37
CA GLN A 131 16.88 12.99 -10.41
C GLN A 131 16.13 11.69 -10.66
N LEU A 132 16.89 10.69 -11.08
CA LEU A 132 16.43 9.31 -11.16
C LEU A 132 17.44 8.38 -10.51
N SER A 133 16.93 7.27 -9.97
CA SER A 133 17.69 6.18 -9.40
C SER A 133 17.62 4.98 -10.32
N ILE A 134 18.76 4.36 -10.61
CA ILE A 134 18.89 3.25 -11.56
C ILE A 134 19.25 1.98 -10.78
N TYR A 135 18.45 0.94 -10.94
CA TYR A 135 18.70 -0.39 -10.40
C TYR A 135 18.98 -1.33 -11.57
N ARG A 136 20.22 -1.82 -11.67
CA ARG A 136 20.66 -2.66 -12.79
C ARG A 136 20.42 -4.13 -12.50
N PRO A 137 20.03 -4.92 -13.51
CA PRO A 137 19.92 -6.37 -13.36
C PRO A 137 21.28 -7.00 -13.06
N ALA A 138 21.26 -8.12 -12.35
CA ALA A 138 22.44 -8.95 -12.17
C ALA A 138 22.79 -9.65 -13.49
N GLY A 139 23.98 -9.42 -14.01
CA GLY A 139 24.49 -10.05 -15.24
C GLY A 139 24.73 -9.06 -16.39
N SER A 140 25.80 -9.28 -17.10
CA SER A 140 26.20 -8.47 -18.25
C SER A 140 25.79 -9.16 -19.55
N GLY A 141 25.02 -8.49 -20.41
CA GLY A 141 25.05 -8.82 -21.81
C GLY A 141 23.76 -9.17 -22.54
N SER A 142 22.60 -9.06 -21.94
CA SER A 142 21.32 -9.13 -22.68
C SER A 142 20.56 -7.83 -22.58
N ARG A 143 19.78 -7.49 -23.61
CA ARG A 143 18.81 -6.38 -23.52
C ARG A 143 17.83 -6.69 -22.40
N ALA A 144 17.95 -5.98 -21.27
CA ALA A 144 17.00 -6.07 -20.19
C ALA A 144 15.71 -5.31 -20.54
N PRO A 145 14.55 -5.82 -20.19
CA PRO A 145 13.35 -5.02 -20.23
C PRO A 145 13.47 -3.86 -19.24
N VAL A 146 12.91 -2.69 -19.60
CA VAL A 146 13.00 -1.49 -18.78
C VAL A 146 11.69 -1.27 -18.02
N LEU A 147 11.77 -1.04 -16.70
CA LEU A 147 10.68 -0.65 -15.84
C LEU A 147 10.93 0.79 -15.37
N VAL A 148 10.06 1.72 -15.71
CA VAL A 148 10.09 3.07 -15.15
C VAL A 148 9.06 3.19 -14.04
N TYR A 149 9.54 3.53 -12.84
CA TYR A 149 8.68 3.72 -11.67
C TYR A 149 8.50 5.21 -11.37
N VAL A 150 7.25 5.61 -11.25
CA VAL A 150 6.83 6.96 -10.86
C VAL A 150 6.15 6.83 -9.50
N HIS A 151 6.72 7.45 -8.47
CA HIS A 151 6.21 7.31 -7.11
C HIS A 151 4.83 7.95 -6.93
N GLY A 152 4.06 7.40 -6.01
CA GLY A 152 2.81 7.98 -5.55
C GLY A 152 3.04 9.13 -4.55
N GLY A 153 1.96 9.63 -3.93
CA GLY A 153 2.01 10.68 -2.91
C GLY A 153 1.13 11.88 -3.20
N GLY A 154 0.17 11.74 -4.14
CA GLY A 154 -0.82 12.78 -4.47
C GLY A 154 -0.21 14.06 -5.01
N TRP A 155 0.96 14.00 -5.63
CA TRP A 155 1.76 15.14 -6.14
C TRP A 155 2.28 16.09 -5.07
N VAL A 156 2.15 15.75 -3.79
CA VAL A 156 2.59 16.60 -2.66
C VAL A 156 3.67 15.95 -1.81
N SER A 157 3.94 14.66 -2.00
CA SER A 157 4.92 13.89 -1.22
C SER A 157 5.47 12.71 -2.01
N GLY A 158 6.53 12.09 -1.47
CA GLY A 158 7.22 10.96 -2.09
C GLY A 158 8.53 11.36 -2.72
N ASP A 159 9.31 10.38 -3.10
CA ASP A 159 10.59 10.52 -3.78
C ASP A 159 10.96 9.25 -4.55
N ARG A 160 12.01 9.30 -5.37
CA ARG A 160 12.54 8.16 -6.14
C ARG A 160 13.05 7.01 -5.29
N GLY A 161 13.30 7.22 -4.00
CA GLY A 161 13.70 6.18 -3.04
C GLY A 161 12.52 5.38 -2.49
N ALA A 162 11.28 5.84 -2.73
CA ALA A 162 10.09 5.09 -2.34
C ALA A 162 10.12 3.71 -3.01
N HIS A 163 9.79 2.68 -2.23
CA HIS A 163 9.77 1.29 -2.73
C HIS A 163 11.11 0.77 -3.29
N SER A 164 12.25 1.30 -2.82
CA SER A 164 13.59 0.91 -3.28
C SER A 164 13.85 -0.59 -3.18
N THR A 165 13.28 -1.28 -2.20
CA THR A 165 13.35 -2.74 -2.07
C THR A 165 12.65 -3.45 -3.22
N ASP A 166 11.47 -2.97 -3.63
CA ASP A 166 10.71 -3.52 -4.74
C ASP A 166 11.46 -3.29 -6.06
N MET A 167 12.06 -2.09 -6.21
CA MET A 167 12.89 -1.77 -7.38
C MET A 167 14.09 -2.71 -7.48
N ARG A 168 14.74 -3.01 -6.37
CA ARG A 168 15.85 -3.96 -6.31
C ARG A 168 15.39 -5.38 -6.67
N TRP A 169 14.23 -5.80 -6.16
CA TRP A 169 13.68 -7.11 -6.48
C TRP A 169 13.43 -7.26 -8.00
N PHE A 170 12.82 -6.26 -8.65
CA PHE A 170 12.64 -6.29 -10.10
C PHE A 170 13.98 -6.35 -10.84
N ALA A 171 15.00 -5.63 -10.37
CA ALA A 171 16.33 -5.70 -10.95
C ALA A 171 16.95 -7.10 -10.82
N GLU A 172 16.75 -7.78 -9.70
CA GLU A 172 17.17 -9.17 -9.49
C GLU A 172 16.43 -10.15 -10.41
N GLN A 173 15.21 -9.82 -10.83
CA GLN A 173 14.45 -10.57 -11.86
C GLN A 173 14.87 -10.23 -13.30
N GLY A 174 15.92 -9.45 -13.49
CA GLY A 174 16.48 -9.15 -14.81
C GLY A 174 15.96 -7.88 -15.49
N TRP A 175 15.26 -7.01 -14.76
CA TRP A 175 14.79 -5.73 -15.28
C TRP A 175 15.82 -4.61 -15.04
N LEU A 176 15.96 -3.72 -16.00
CA LEU A 176 16.55 -2.40 -15.73
C LEU A 176 15.44 -1.51 -15.14
N VAL A 177 15.59 -1.13 -13.87
CA VAL A 177 14.56 -0.33 -13.20
C VAL A 177 15.05 1.10 -13.01
N VAL A 178 14.23 2.06 -13.41
CA VAL A 178 14.50 3.49 -13.26
C VAL A 178 13.36 4.11 -12.44
N SER A 179 13.68 4.60 -11.26
CA SER A 179 12.76 5.32 -10.38
C SER A 179 13.05 6.81 -10.46
N ILE A 180 12.03 7.64 -10.70
CA ILE A 180 12.19 9.06 -10.98
C ILE A 180 11.60 9.94 -9.88
N ASP A 181 12.23 11.11 -9.64
CA ASP A 181 11.61 12.23 -8.96
C ASP A 181 10.79 13.06 -9.94
N TYR A 182 9.83 13.81 -9.44
CA TYR A 182 9.16 14.90 -10.13
C TYR A 182 8.91 16.05 -9.14
N ALA A 183 8.67 17.25 -9.63
CA ALA A 183 8.43 18.41 -8.78
C ALA A 183 7.12 18.25 -8.00
N LEU A 184 7.19 18.40 -6.68
CA LEU A 184 6.06 18.27 -5.78
C LEU A 184 5.33 19.60 -5.59
N SER A 185 4.02 19.55 -5.55
CA SER A 185 3.15 20.66 -5.21
C SER A 185 3.34 21.09 -3.75
N SER A 186 3.15 22.38 -3.49
CA SER A 186 3.04 22.94 -2.15
C SER A 186 1.63 23.46 -1.87
N ALA A 187 1.41 23.97 -0.66
CA ALA A 187 0.13 24.58 -0.29
C ALA A 187 -0.22 25.78 -1.18
N ASP A 188 0.81 26.52 -1.64
CA ASP A 188 0.65 27.75 -2.42
C ASP A 188 0.76 27.51 -3.92
N ARG A 189 1.20 26.34 -4.35
CA ARG A 189 1.47 26.06 -5.76
C ARG A 189 1.19 24.59 -6.12
N HIS A 190 0.27 24.40 -7.03
CA HIS A 190 -0.04 23.10 -7.61
C HIS A 190 0.80 22.85 -8.86
N LEU A 191 1.47 21.70 -8.96
CA LEU A 191 2.38 21.32 -10.05
C LEU A 191 1.94 20.05 -10.79
N TRP A 192 0.71 19.59 -10.57
CA TRP A 192 0.17 18.38 -11.21
C TRP A 192 0.11 18.51 -12.75
N ASP A 193 0.01 19.72 -13.26
CA ASP A 193 -0.04 20.04 -14.69
C ASP A 193 1.35 19.91 -15.39
N VAL A 194 2.44 20.15 -14.65
CA VAL A 194 3.82 20.03 -15.19
C VAL A 194 4.44 18.65 -14.97
N THR A 195 3.87 17.84 -14.09
CA THR A 195 4.39 16.50 -13.76
C THR A 195 4.42 15.59 -14.99
N GLN A 196 3.43 15.69 -15.89
CA GLN A 196 3.38 14.86 -17.10
C GLN A 196 4.55 15.16 -18.05
N ASP A 197 4.87 16.42 -18.23
CA ASP A 197 6.02 16.83 -19.07
C ASP A 197 7.34 16.37 -18.46
N GLN A 198 7.47 16.42 -17.14
CA GLN A 198 8.66 15.93 -16.42
C GLN A 198 8.83 14.43 -16.56
N ILE A 199 7.73 13.66 -16.48
CA ILE A 199 7.77 12.22 -16.75
C ILE A 199 8.16 11.97 -18.21
N GLY A 200 7.65 12.76 -19.15
CA GLY A 200 8.04 12.70 -20.56
C GLY A 200 9.55 12.91 -20.76
N CYS A 201 10.14 13.91 -20.07
CA CYS A 201 11.58 14.14 -20.08
C CYS A 201 12.36 12.94 -19.51
N ALA A 202 11.89 12.37 -18.42
CA ALA A 202 12.53 11.19 -17.81
C ALA A 202 12.49 9.98 -18.75
N LEU A 203 11.36 9.72 -19.41
CA LEU A 203 11.23 8.67 -20.42
C LEU A 203 12.16 8.90 -21.60
N GLY A 204 12.29 10.14 -22.11
CA GLY A 204 13.27 10.51 -23.13
C GLY A 204 14.68 10.19 -22.70
N TRP A 205 15.07 10.61 -21.48
CA TRP A 205 16.37 10.29 -20.91
C TRP A 205 16.63 8.77 -20.86
N VAL A 206 15.64 7.99 -20.43
CA VAL A 206 15.74 6.52 -20.36
C VAL A 206 15.97 5.93 -21.76
N VAL A 207 15.23 6.39 -22.78
CA VAL A 207 15.42 5.92 -24.17
C VAL A 207 16.83 6.18 -24.69
N ASP A 208 17.41 7.33 -24.32
CA ASP A 208 18.74 7.74 -24.79
C ASP A 208 19.91 7.08 -24.01
N ASN A 209 19.65 6.54 -22.79
CA ASN A 209 20.70 6.08 -21.87
C ASN A 209 20.55 4.63 -21.37
N ALA A 210 19.47 3.92 -21.73
CA ALA A 210 19.19 2.55 -21.26
C ALA A 210 19.81 1.46 -22.15
#